data_bcec2561fc39c0b01197514d147a85dc
#
_entry.id   bcec2561fc39c0b01197514d147a85dc
#
_cell.length_a   1.000
_cell.length_b   1.000
_cell.length_c   1.000
_cell.angle_alpha   90.00
_cell.angle_beta   90.00
_cell.angle_gamma   90.00
#
_symmetry.space_group_name_H-M   'P 1'
#
loop_
_entity.id
_entity.type
_entity.pdbx_description
1 polymer ?
#
loop_
_entity_poly.entity_id
_entity_poly.type
_entity_poly.pdbx_seq_one_letter_code
_entity_poly.pdbx_strand_id
1 'polypeptide(L)'
;NGEKLRVTFALDCCDREAIDWAASTGGYDSSTVQDVMLRSVEKRFGDRLPDTAVQWLTDNGSAYTAYETWRFARELNLEPCTTAVSSPQSNGMAERFVKTMKEDYIAFMPKPDVRTALRNLAVAFTHYNENHPHSALGYHSPREYRRQRTSLT
;
A
#
# COMPACT_ATOMS: atom_id res chain seq x y z
N ASN A 1 8.44 -20.28 -11.16
CA ASN A 1 8.51 -21.68 -10.80
C ASN A 1 7.24 -22.24 -10.15
N GLY A 2 6.10 -21.64 -10.31
CA GLY A 2 4.82 -22.17 -9.81
C GLY A 2 4.45 -21.80 -8.40
N GLU A 3 5.33 -21.19 -7.63
CA GLU A 3 5.00 -20.71 -6.30
C GLU A 3 4.17 -19.43 -6.40
N LYS A 4 3.13 -19.35 -5.55
CA LYS A 4 2.33 -18.13 -5.46
C LYS A 4 2.98 -17.14 -4.51
N LEU A 5 3.13 -15.91 -4.97
CA LEU A 5 3.58 -14.81 -4.13
C LEU A 5 2.37 -13.95 -3.79
N ARG A 6 2.12 -13.78 -2.51
CA ARG A 6 1.03 -12.96 -2.01
C ARG A 6 1.58 -11.65 -1.50
N VAL A 7 0.90 -10.56 -1.85
CA VAL A 7 1.36 -9.20 -1.51
C VAL A 7 0.26 -8.47 -0.77
N THR A 8 0.64 -7.81 0.32
CA THR A 8 -0.21 -6.81 0.97
C THR A 8 0.50 -5.46 0.89
N PHE A 9 -0.27 -4.39 0.76
CA PHE A 9 0.29 -3.06 0.52
C PHE A 9 -0.56 -1.99 1.19
N ALA A 10 0.05 -0.82 1.42
CA ALA A 10 -0.64 0.37 1.90
C ALA A 10 -0.56 1.45 0.81
N LEU A 11 -1.71 1.92 0.38
CA LEU A 11 -1.84 2.92 -0.68
C LEU A 11 -2.43 4.20 -0.10
N ASP A 12 -1.78 5.34 -0.36
CA ASP A 12 -2.34 6.64 0.02
C ASP A 12 -3.45 7.02 -0.96
N CYS A 13 -4.64 7.30 -0.44
CA CYS A 13 -5.79 7.60 -1.29
C CYS A 13 -5.72 9.00 -1.92
N CYS A 14 -4.89 9.88 -1.38
CA CYS A 14 -4.72 11.23 -1.91
C CYS A 14 -3.67 11.28 -3.01
N ASP A 15 -2.44 10.87 -2.72
CA ASP A 15 -1.33 10.96 -3.69
C ASP A 15 -1.05 9.67 -4.44
N ARG A 16 -1.75 8.59 -4.11
CA ARG A 16 -1.65 7.29 -4.78
C ARG A 16 -0.31 6.58 -4.57
N GLU A 17 0.51 7.05 -3.65
CA GLU A 17 1.77 6.38 -3.34
C GLU A 17 1.52 5.04 -2.67
N ALA A 18 2.21 3.99 -3.13
CA ALA A 18 2.29 2.73 -2.39
C ALA A 18 3.33 2.93 -1.29
N ILE A 19 2.87 3.23 -0.07
CA ILE A 19 3.73 3.66 1.03
C ILE A 19 4.64 2.53 1.48
N ASP A 20 4.07 1.34 1.65
CA ASP A 20 4.80 0.15 2.07
C ASP A 20 4.10 -1.09 1.55
N TRP A 21 4.81 -2.21 1.56
CA TRP A 21 4.28 -3.48 1.11
C TRP A 21 5.03 -4.63 1.75
N ALA A 22 4.41 -5.80 1.74
CA ALA A 22 5.04 -7.04 2.17
C ALA A 22 4.59 -8.17 1.26
N ALA A 23 5.47 -9.11 0.99
CA ALA A 23 5.19 -10.23 0.10
C ALA A 23 5.70 -11.53 0.72
N SER A 24 4.97 -12.63 0.51
CA SER A 24 5.30 -13.92 1.07
C SER A 24 4.68 -15.04 0.24
N THR A 25 5.36 -16.17 0.17
CA THR A 25 4.80 -17.38 -0.47
C THR A 25 3.80 -18.07 0.44
N GLY A 26 3.91 -17.90 1.75
CA GLY A 26 3.01 -18.51 2.73
C GLY A 26 1.74 -17.70 3.00
N GLY A 27 1.55 -16.58 2.29
CA GLY A 27 0.47 -15.67 2.57
C GLY A 27 0.84 -14.68 3.67
N TYR A 28 -0.14 -13.95 4.16
CA TYR A 28 0.08 -12.99 5.23
C TYR A 28 -1.00 -13.14 6.30
N ASP A 29 -0.64 -12.79 7.54
CA ASP A 29 -1.52 -12.82 8.70
C ASP A 29 -1.61 -11.42 9.32
N SER A 30 -2.23 -11.33 10.51
CA SER A 30 -2.39 -10.05 11.19
C SER A 30 -1.06 -9.39 11.54
N SER A 31 -0.02 -10.17 11.87
CA SER A 31 1.27 -9.59 12.19
C SER A 31 1.93 -8.96 10.96
N THR A 32 1.77 -9.54 9.78
CA THR A 32 2.26 -8.95 8.53
C THR A 32 1.58 -7.62 8.24
N VAL A 33 0.25 -7.57 8.42
CA VAL A 33 -0.52 -6.33 8.24
C VAL A 33 -0.08 -5.27 9.24
N GLN A 34 0.14 -5.65 10.50
CA GLN A 34 0.62 -4.72 11.53
C GLN A 34 1.99 -4.16 11.19
N ASP A 35 2.89 -4.98 10.64
CA ASP A 35 4.21 -4.50 10.20
C ASP A 35 4.08 -3.46 9.09
N VAL A 36 3.19 -3.68 8.13
CA VAL A 36 2.94 -2.71 7.05
C VAL A 36 2.37 -1.41 7.63
N MET A 37 1.45 -1.50 8.58
CA MET A 37 0.90 -0.33 9.27
C MET A 37 2.01 0.49 9.94
N LEU A 38 2.84 -0.18 10.73
CA LEU A 38 3.90 0.49 11.47
C LEU A 38 4.91 1.16 10.54
N ARG A 39 5.37 0.43 9.52
CA ARG A 39 6.32 0.98 8.55
C ARG A 39 5.73 2.13 7.75
N SER A 40 4.43 2.06 7.43
CA SER A 40 3.75 3.14 6.72
C SER A 40 3.71 4.41 7.58
N VAL A 41 3.39 4.28 8.86
CA VAL A 41 3.39 5.41 9.79
C VAL A 41 4.81 5.98 9.93
N GLU A 42 5.81 5.12 10.07
CA GLU A 42 7.20 5.57 10.16
C GLU A 42 7.64 6.35 8.92
N LYS A 43 7.27 5.86 7.73
CA LYS A 43 7.64 6.52 6.48
C LYS A 43 6.98 7.87 6.29
N ARG A 44 5.78 8.07 6.82
CA ARG A 44 5.01 9.31 6.64
C ARG A 44 5.17 10.29 7.79
N PHE A 45 5.38 9.83 9.01
CA PHE A 45 5.38 10.66 10.21
C PHE A 45 6.70 10.58 11.00
N GLY A 46 7.65 9.75 10.56
CA GLY A 46 8.93 9.56 11.22
C GLY A 46 8.76 8.84 12.55
N ASP A 47 9.35 9.38 13.59
CA ASP A 47 9.28 8.81 14.94
C ASP A 47 8.08 9.32 15.75
N ARG A 48 7.16 10.03 15.10
CA ARG A 48 5.93 10.55 15.72
C ARG A 48 4.71 9.83 15.18
N LEU A 49 3.66 9.79 15.99
CA LEU A 49 2.34 9.35 15.51
C LEU A 49 1.60 10.52 14.86
N PRO A 50 0.63 10.25 13.95
CA PRO A 50 -0.19 11.32 13.39
C PRO A 50 -0.93 12.07 14.50
N ASP A 51 -0.97 13.39 14.41
CA ASP A 51 -1.70 14.24 15.37
C ASP A 51 -3.20 14.04 15.25
N THR A 52 -3.67 13.88 14.03
CA THR A 52 -5.09 13.62 13.73
C THR A 52 -5.22 12.18 13.26
N ALA A 53 -6.26 11.48 13.70
CA ALA A 53 -6.48 10.09 13.31
C ALA A 53 -6.60 9.97 11.80
N VAL A 54 -5.85 9.01 11.22
CA VAL A 54 -5.85 8.72 9.80
C VAL A 54 -6.67 7.46 9.58
N GLN A 55 -7.57 7.46 8.62
CA GLN A 55 -8.37 6.29 8.30
C GLN A 55 -7.50 5.22 7.63
N TRP A 56 -7.65 4.00 8.11
CA TRP A 56 -7.00 2.82 7.54
C TRP A 56 -8.09 1.95 6.94
N LEU A 57 -8.25 2.07 5.62
CA LEU A 57 -9.33 1.39 4.89
C LEU A 57 -8.88 0.03 4.41
N THR A 58 -9.65 -1.00 4.69
CA THR A 58 -9.36 -2.38 4.27
C THR A 58 -10.64 -3.07 3.81
N ASP A 59 -10.47 -4.22 3.15
CA ASP A 59 -11.60 -5.11 2.92
C ASP A 59 -11.90 -5.92 4.19
N ASN A 60 -12.80 -6.90 4.09
CA ASN A 60 -13.21 -7.71 5.24
C ASN A 60 -12.34 -8.97 5.44
N GLY A 61 -11.13 -8.99 4.88
CA GLY A 61 -10.21 -10.12 5.07
C GLY A 61 -9.84 -10.30 6.54
N SER A 62 -9.69 -11.56 6.97
CA SER A 62 -9.47 -11.88 8.39
C SER A 62 -8.20 -11.25 8.97
N ALA A 63 -7.13 -11.14 8.16
CA ALA A 63 -5.89 -10.51 8.63
C ALA A 63 -6.07 -9.02 8.93
N TYR A 64 -6.99 -8.36 8.23
CA TYR A 64 -7.24 -6.93 8.38
C TYR A 64 -8.25 -6.62 9.49
N THR A 65 -9.18 -7.55 9.78
CA THR A 65 -10.25 -7.32 10.74
C THR A 65 -10.03 -8.01 12.08
N ALA A 66 -8.90 -8.72 12.24
CA ALA A 66 -8.55 -9.35 13.51
C ALA A 66 -8.47 -8.30 14.62
N TYR A 67 -8.94 -8.67 15.80
CA TYR A 67 -8.99 -7.76 16.94
C TYR A 67 -7.63 -7.12 17.24
N GLU A 68 -6.57 -7.91 17.21
CA GLU A 68 -5.22 -7.39 17.46
C GLU A 68 -4.77 -6.39 16.39
N THR A 69 -5.21 -6.56 15.13
CA THR A 69 -4.88 -5.62 14.07
C THR A 69 -5.57 -4.28 14.30
N TRP A 70 -6.85 -4.29 14.66
CA TRP A 70 -7.60 -3.07 14.95
C TRP A 70 -7.08 -2.36 16.19
N ARG A 71 -6.72 -3.12 17.22
CA ARG A 71 -6.11 -2.58 18.44
C ARG A 71 -4.78 -1.90 18.13
N PHE A 72 -3.93 -2.56 17.34
CA PHE A 72 -2.64 -2.03 16.94
C PHE A 72 -2.80 -0.75 16.10
N ALA A 73 -3.77 -0.73 15.20
CA ALA A 73 -4.07 0.47 14.41
C ALA A 73 -4.40 1.67 15.31
N ARG A 74 -5.23 1.45 16.32
CA ARG A 74 -5.59 2.51 17.25
C ARG A 74 -4.40 3.01 18.07
N GLU A 75 -3.47 2.12 18.41
CA GLU A 75 -2.24 2.51 19.09
C GLU A 75 -1.37 3.42 18.23
N LEU A 76 -1.48 3.30 16.90
CA LEU A 76 -0.77 4.16 15.95
C LEU A 76 -1.57 5.40 15.56
N ASN A 77 -2.70 5.64 16.21
CA ASN A 77 -3.65 6.70 15.87
C ASN A 77 -4.21 6.56 14.45
N LEU A 78 -4.42 5.32 14.03
CA LEU A 78 -5.14 4.99 12.80
C LEU A 78 -6.57 4.59 13.15
N GLU A 79 -7.52 4.99 12.33
CA GLU A 79 -8.92 4.61 12.50
C GLU A 79 -9.25 3.50 11.51
N PRO A 80 -9.36 2.22 11.98
CA PRO A 80 -9.64 1.13 11.06
C PRO A 80 -11.08 1.19 10.56
N CYS A 81 -11.25 1.07 9.24
CA CYS A 81 -12.53 1.11 8.56
C CYS A 81 -12.55 0.05 7.46
N THR A 82 -13.73 -0.45 7.12
CA THR A 82 -13.87 -1.33 5.97
C THR A 82 -14.38 -0.55 4.77
N THR A 83 -13.83 -0.83 3.58
CA THR A 83 -14.18 -0.11 2.36
C THR A 83 -15.63 -0.32 1.94
N ALA A 84 -16.20 -1.49 2.27
CA ALA A 84 -17.59 -1.80 1.94
C ALA A 84 -18.57 -0.81 2.57
N VAL A 85 -18.23 -0.26 3.73
CA VAL A 85 -19.08 0.68 4.46
C VAL A 85 -18.65 2.13 4.19
N SER A 86 -17.34 2.38 4.11
CA SER A 86 -16.80 3.74 4.15
C SER A 86 -16.61 4.39 2.79
N SER A 87 -16.15 3.64 1.76
CA SER A 87 -15.80 4.28 0.49
C SER A 87 -15.64 3.27 -0.65
N PRO A 88 -16.64 3.15 -1.52
CA PRO A 88 -16.50 2.37 -2.75
C PRO A 88 -15.38 2.88 -3.66
N GLN A 89 -15.12 4.19 -3.64
CA GLN A 89 -14.06 4.78 -4.45
C GLN A 89 -12.67 4.32 -4.02
N SER A 90 -12.43 4.22 -2.70
CA SER A 90 -11.15 3.74 -2.18
C SER A 90 -10.90 2.29 -2.55
N ASN A 91 -11.95 1.46 -2.54
CA ASN A 91 -11.84 0.08 -3.00
C ASN A 91 -11.48 0.02 -4.49
N GLY A 92 -12.11 0.88 -5.31
CA GLY A 92 -11.78 0.99 -6.74
C GLY A 92 -10.33 1.43 -6.99
N MET A 93 -9.79 2.31 -6.15
CA MET A 93 -8.38 2.71 -6.23
C MET A 93 -7.44 1.54 -6.00
N ALA A 94 -7.72 0.72 -4.97
CA ALA A 94 -6.91 -0.46 -4.67
C ALA A 94 -6.97 -1.48 -5.81
N GLU A 95 -8.15 -1.72 -6.36
CA GLU A 95 -8.32 -2.63 -7.49
C GLU A 95 -7.55 -2.15 -8.72
N ARG A 96 -7.60 -0.85 -8.99
CA ARG A 96 -6.89 -0.25 -10.13
C ARG A 96 -5.38 -0.34 -9.93
N PHE A 97 -4.91 -0.10 -8.72
CA PHE A 97 -3.49 -0.25 -8.39
C PHE A 97 -3.01 -1.68 -8.64
N VAL A 98 -3.75 -2.67 -8.17
CA VAL A 98 -3.42 -4.08 -8.39
C VAL A 98 -3.37 -4.40 -9.88
N LYS A 99 -4.36 -3.93 -10.64
CA LYS A 99 -4.40 -4.14 -12.09
C LYS A 99 -3.18 -3.53 -12.78
N THR A 100 -2.85 -2.29 -12.44
CA THR A 100 -1.68 -1.58 -12.99
C THR A 100 -0.39 -2.35 -12.69
N MET A 101 -0.21 -2.78 -11.45
CA MET A 101 0.99 -3.52 -11.06
C MET A 101 1.11 -4.83 -11.82
N LYS A 102 0.01 -5.55 -12.00
CA LYS A 102 0.02 -6.82 -12.72
C LYS A 102 0.28 -6.64 -14.21
N GLU A 103 -0.39 -5.69 -14.86
CA GLU A 103 -0.31 -5.52 -16.30
C GLU A 103 0.93 -4.75 -16.77
N ASP A 104 1.28 -3.68 -16.07
CA ASP A 104 2.31 -2.75 -16.53
C ASP A 104 3.70 -3.06 -15.98
N TYR A 105 3.78 -3.86 -14.92
CA TYR A 105 5.07 -4.16 -14.27
C TYR A 105 5.32 -5.66 -14.16
N ILE A 106 4.48 -6.38 -13.44
CA ILE A 106 4.75 -7.78 -13.10
C ILE A 106 4.73 -8.69 -14.33
N ALA A 107 3.83 -8.43 -15.27
CA ALA A 107 3.69 -9.25 -16.49
C ALA A 107 4.96 -9.31 -17.33
N PHE A 108 5.77 -8.25 -17.26
CA PHE A 108 6.98 -8.14 -18.09
C PHE A 108 8.26 -8.50 -17.36
N MET A 109 8.18 -8.85 -16.07
CA MET A 109 9.36 -9.13 -15.27
C MET A 109 9.70 -10.60 -15.24
N PRO A 110 11.00 -10.97 -15.36
CA PRO A 110 11.41 -12.36 -15.16
C PRO A 110 11.13 -12.79 -13.73
N LYS A 111 10.62 -14.01 -13.57
CA LYS A 111 10.26 -14.55 -12.25
C LYS A 111 10.75 -16.01 -12.12
N PRO A 112 12.06 -16.26 -12.30
CA PRO A 112 12.56 -17.64 -12.24
C PRO A 112 12.49 -18.25 -10.84
N ASP A 113 12.56 -17.42 -9.81
CA ASP A 113 12.46 -17.85 -8.42
C ASP A 113 11.87 -16.74 -7.55
N VAL A 114 11.57 -17.07 -6.30
CA VAL A 114 10.96 -16.13 -5.36
C VAL A 114 11.87 -14.94 -5.07
N ARG A 115 13.17 -15.19 -4.92
CA ARG A 115 14.14 -14.14 -4.62
C ARG A 115 14.18 -13.08 -5.72
N THR A 116 14.24 -13.51 -6.97
CA THR A 116 14.23 -12.59 -8.12
C THR A 116 12.89 -11.86 -8.22
N ALA A 117 11.78 -12.56 -8.01
CA ALA A 117 10.46 -11.97 -8.04
C ALA A 117 10.33 -10.87 -6.98
N LEU A 118 10.81 -11.09 -5.75
CA LEU A 118 10.78 -10.08 -4.69
C LEU A 118 11.63 -8.85 -5.05
N ARG A 119 12.80 -9.06 -5.62
CA ARG A 119 13.67 -7.97 -6.06
C ARG A 119 13.01 -7.13 -7.15
N ASN A 120 12.43 -7.79 -8.13
CA ASN A 120 11.75 -7.11 -9.24
C ASN A 120 10.49 -6.39 -8.75
N LEU A 121 9.80 -6.96 -7.78
CA LEU A 121 8.63 -6.33 -7.18
C LEU A 121 9.01 -5.03 -6.45
N ALA A 122 10.13 -5.04 -5.73
CA ALA A 122 10.62 -3.82 -5.06
C ALA A 122 10.93 -2.73 -6.09
N VAL A 123 11.57 -3.08 -7.21
CA VAL A 123 11.84 -2.13 -8.30
C VAL A 123 10.53 -1.60 -8.89
N ALA A 124 9.53 -2.47 -9.06
CA ALA A 124 8.23 -2.08 -9.62
C ALA A 124 7.52 -1.07 -8.70
N PHE A 125 7.50 -1.29 -7.40
CA PHE A 125 6.89 -0.36 -6.45
C PHE A 125 7.58 1.00 -6.47
N THR A 126 8.90 1.01 -6.52
CA THR A 126 9.67 2.27 -6.59
C THR A 126 9.37 3.00 -7.90
N HIS A 127 9.37 2.29 -9.02
CA HIS A 127 9.08 2.91 -10.32
C HIS A 127 7.66 3.49 -10.35
N TYR A 128 6.69 2.75 -9.82
CA TYR A 128 5.32 3.22 -9.73
C TYR A 128 5.25 4.53 -8.94
N ASN A 129 5.84 4.57 -7.76
CA ASN A 129 5.80 5.75 -6.91
C ASN A 129 6.50 6.95 -7.53
N GLU A 130 7.63 6.74 -8.21
CA GLU A 130 8.45 7.82 -8.76
C GLU A 130 7.99 8.27 -10.15
N ASN A 131 7.43 7.38 -10.96
CA ASN A 131 7.29 7.62 -12.39
C ASN A 131 5.90 7.37 -12.97
N HIS A 132 5.04 6.59 -12.31
CA HIS A 132 3.76 6.24 -12.93
C HIS A 132 2.80 7.44 -12.93
N PRO A 133 2.36 7.95 -14.12
CA PRO A 133 1.48 9.10 -14.17
C PRO A 133 0.03 8.71 -13.87
N HIS A 134 -0.66 9.59 -13.15
CA HIS A 134 -2.08 9.44 -12.82
C HIS A 134 -2.87 10.64 -13.34
N SER A 135 -3.95 10.40 -14.09
CA SER A 135 -4.80 11.47 -14.57
C SER A 135 -5.40 12.29 -13.42
N ALA A 136 -5.76 11.62 -12.32
CA ALA A 136 -6.31 12.27 -11.14
C ALA A 136 -5.30 13.19 -10.45
N LEU A 137 -4.01 13.05 -10.75
CA LEU A 137 -2.93 13.87 -10.19
C LEU A 137 -2.32 14.81 -11.23
N GLY A 138 -3.05 15.11 -12.31
CA GLY A 138 -2.54 15.93 -13.40
C GLY A 138 -1.41 15.26 -14.17
N TYR A 139 -1.45 13.94 -14.27
CA TYR A 139 -0.44 13.09 -14.92
C TYR A 139 0.92 13.10 -14.24
N HIS A 140 0.97 13.54 -12.97
CA HIS A 140 2.17 13.38 -12.15
C HIS A 140 2.21 12.03 -11.50
N SER A 141 3.42 11.56 -11.15
CA SER A 141 3.58 10.38 -10.33
C SER A 141 3.15 10.68 -8.89
N PRO A 142 2.90 9.66 -8.05
CA PRO A 142 2.55 9.88 -6.64
C PRO A 142 3.55 10.76 -5.90
N ARG A 143 4.86 10.49 -6.04
CA ARG A 143 5.87 11.27 -5.32
C ARG A 143 6.04 12.69 -5.84
N GLU A 144 5.92 12.88 -7.15
CA GLU A 144 5.91 14.23 -7.73
C GLU A 144 4.75 15.05 -7.18
N TYR A 145 3.56 14.47 -7.16
CA TYR A 145 2.37 15.14 -6.66
C TYR A 145 2.52 15.51 -5.19
N ARG A 146 3.04 14.60 -4.37
CA ARG A 146 3.27 14.86 -2.95
C ARG A 146 4.30 15.96 -2.74
N ARG A 147 5.40 15.96 -3.51
CA ARG A 147 6.41 17.00 -3.44
C ARG A 147 5.84 18.37 -3.76
N GLN A 148 5.00 18.47 -4.77
CA GLN A 148 4.34 19.72 -5.15
C GLN A 148 3.43 20.23 -4.05
N ARG A 149 2.64 19.36 -3.44
CA ARG A 149 1.76 19.74 -2.34
C ARG A 149 2.55 20.24 -1.13
N THR A 150 3.65 19.57 -0.82
CA THR A 150 4.50 19.95 0.30
C THR A 150 5.15 21.33 0.06
N SER A 151 5.57 21.60 -1.17
CA SER A 151 6.22 22.88 -1.50
C SER A 151 5.25 24.06 -1.52
N LEU A 152 3.94 23.82 -1.64
CA LEU A 152 2.92 24.85 -1.63
C LEU A 152 2.45 25.22 -0.22
N THR A 153 2.82 24.42 0.75
CA THR A 153 2.49 24.68 2.14
C THR A 153 3.68 25.24 2.90
#